data_80f553e62e844190effe26117f7e73f1
#
_entry.id   80f553e62e844190effe26117f7e73f1
#
_cell.length_a   1.000
_cell.length_b   1.000
_cell.length_c   1.000
_cell.angle_alpha   90.00
_cell.angle_beta   90.00
_cell.angle_gamma   90.00
#
_symmetry.space_group_name_H-M   'P 1'
#
loop_
_entity.id
_entity.type
_entity.pdbx_description
1 polymer ?
#
loop_
_entity_poly.entity_id
_entity_poly.type
_entity_poly.pdbx_seq_one_letter_code
_entity_poly.pdbx_strand_id
1 'polypeptide(L)'
;DGNNSLAAILPARERGEVGATWYAGTADAIYQNISFLDQYDPEYVLILSGDHIYKMDYEEMLNVHKEKGADLTVAVLNVSLKEASRFGIMNTDDKGYIYEFEEKPEKPKSTLASMGIYIFSYKELRKYLIADAADENSKHDFGMNIIPAMLADKKKLYAWTFDGYWKDVGTVESLWQANMDLLDDKELDLYNIKKD
;
A
#
# COMPACT_ATOMS: atom_id res chain seq x y z
N ASP A 1 -7.70 20.45 21.42
CA ASP A 1 -7.51 19.06 21.31
C ASP A 1 -8.71 18.36 20.71
N GLY A 2 -9.01 18.60 19.47
CA GLY A 2 -10.16 18.02 18.81
C GLY A 2 -9.74 16.78 18.03
N ASN A 3 -10.10 15.59 18.50
CA ASN A 3 -10.13 14.38 17.70
C ASN A 3 -11.14 14.57 16.56
N ASN A 4 -10.72 15.22 15.49
CA ASN A 4 -11.46 15.26 14.24
C ASN A 4 -11.08 14.04 13.37
N SER A 5 -11.20 12.83 13.92
CA SER A 5 -11.14 11.62 13.12
C SER A 5 -12.52 11.40 12.50
N LEU A 6 -12.64 11.64 11.21
CA LEU A 6 -13.84 11.34 10.43
C LEU A 6 -13.63 9.99 9.72
N ALA A 7 -14.42 8.99 10.08
CA ALA A 7 -14.53 7.76 9.29
C ALA A 7 -15.71 7.90 8.31
N ALA A 8 -15.44 7.75 7.02
CA ALA A 8 -16.46 7.78 5.99
C ALA A 8 -16.39 6.49 5.16
N ILE A 9 -17.56 5.89 4.91
CA ILE A 9 -17.68 4.75 3.99
C ILE A 9 -17.95 5.32 2.60
N LEU A 10 -17.05 5.06 1.67
CA LEU A 10 -17.13 5.53 0.29
C LEU A 10 -17.35 4.33 -0.64
N PRO A 11 -18.61 4.00 -0.97
CA PRO A 11 -18.90 2.88 -1.87
C PRO A 11 -18.44 3.19 -3.29
N ALA A 12 -18.19 2.13 -4.08
CA ALA A 12 -17.95 2.27 -5.51
C ALA A 12 -19.10 3.02 -6.16
N ARG A 13 -18.80 4.01 -7.00
CA ARG A 13 -19.81 4.79 -7.73
C ARG A 13 -20.20 4.03 -8.99
N GLU A 14 -21.49 3.90 -9.24
CA GLU A 14 -21.99 3.44 -10.54
C GLU A 14 -21.56 4.47 -11.61
N ARG A 15 -20.64 4.11 -12.48
CA ARG A 15 -20.48 4.82 -13.75
C ARG A 15 -21.68 4.40 -14.60
N GLY A 16 -22.54 5.32 -14.98
CA GLY A 16 -23.84 5.19 -15.62
C GLY A 16 -24.04 4.22 -16.80
N GLU A 17 -23.24 3.20 -16.91
CA GLU A 17 -23.43 2.05 -17.78
C GLU A 17 -23.94 0.86 -16.95
N VAL A 18 -25.02 0.29 -17.41
CA VAL A 18 -25.72 -0.85 -16.80
C VAL A 18 -24.72 -1.97 -16.54
N GLY A 19 -24.32 -2.18 -15.26
CA GLY A 19 -23.56 -3.36 -14.82
C GLY A 19 -22.22 -3.17 -14.13
N ALA A 20 -21.67 -1.97 -14.03
CA ALA A 20 -20.36 -1.74 -13.38
C ALA A 20 -20.54 -1.15 -11.97
N THR A 21 -20.67 -2.03 -10.97
CA THR A 21 -20.80 -1.63 -9.54
C THR A 21 -19.54 -1.79 -8.72
N TRP A 22 -18.39 -2.13 -9.35
CA TRP A 22 -17.16 -2.44 -8.65
C TRP A 22 -16.02 -1.55 -9.13
N TYR A 23 -15.01 -1.32 -8.26
CA TYR A 23 -13.75 -0.69 -8.64
C TYR A 23 -13.01 -1.58 -9.66
N ALA A 24 -12.44 -0.98 -10.68
CA ALA A 24 -11.69 -1.70 -11.72
C ALA A 24 -10.34 -2.22 -11.21
N GLY A 25 -9.79 -1.59 -10.17
CA GLY A 25 -8.55 -1.96 -9.52
C GLY A 25 -8.31 -1.16 -8.26
N THR A 26 -7.19 -1.41 -7.59
CA THR A 26 -6.84 -0.77 -6.32
C THR A 26 -6.62 0.74 -6.46
N ALA A 27 -6.06 1.20 -7.57
CA ALA A 27 -5.88 2.62 -7.87
C ALA A 27 -7.20 3.30 -8.24
N ASP A 28 -8.11 2.60 -8.95
CA ASP A 28 -9.44 3.14 -9.27
C ASP A 28 -10.27 3.39 -8.01
N ALA A 29 -10.12 2.59 -6.97
CA ALA A 29 -10.80 2.80 -5.70
C ALA A 29 -10.43 4.16 -5.08
N ILE A 30 -9.19 4.58 -5.19
CA ILE A 30 -8.73 5.89 -4.72
C ILE A 30 -9.14 6.99 -5.71
N TYR A 31 -9.00 6.74 -7.01
CA TYR A 31 -9.36 7.70 -8.05
C TYR A 31 -10.83 8.11 -7.99
N GLN A 32 -11.76 7.18 -7.85
CA GLN A 32 -13.19 7.48 -7.77
C GLN A 32 -13.54 8.37 -6.55
N ASN A 33 -12.66 8.39 -5.54
CA ASN A 33 -12.82 9.17 -4.32
C ASN A 33 -11.88 10.39 -4.24
N ILE A 34 -11.19 10.73 -5.35
CA ILE A 34 -10.21 11.82 -5.38
C ILE A 34 -10.83 13.18 -5.01
N SER A 35 -12.08 13.44 -5.40
CA SER A 35 -12.80 14.67 -5.05
C SER A 35 -13.08 14.78 -3.54
N PHE A 36 -13.16 13.67 -2.83
CA PHE A 36 -13.26 13.66 -1.37
C PHE A 36 -11.92 14.02 -0.74
N LEU A 37 -10.82 13.46 -1.24
CA LEU A 37 -9.48 13.82 -0.79
C LEU A 37 -9.14 15.29 -1.08
N ASP A 38 -9.52 15.79 -2.26
CA ASP A 38 -9.30 17.19 -2.67
C ASP A 38 -9.94 18.20 -1.68
N GLN A 39 -11.04 17.84 -0.99
CA GLN A 39 -11.67 18.72 0.01
C GLN A 39 -10.79 18.96 1.23
N TYR A 40 -9.92 18.03 1.56
CA TYR A 40 -9.01 18.13 2.71
C TYR A 40 -7.62 18.65 2.34
N ASP A 41 -7.28 18.70 1.05
CA ASP A 41 -5.98 19.09 0.52
C ASP A 41 -4.81 18.52 1.35
N PRO A 42 -4.76 17.18 1.53
CA PRO A 42 -3.75 16.59 2.38
C PRO A 42 -2.36 16.68 1.75
N GLU A 43 -1.34 16.86 2.55
CA GLU A 43 0.05 16.83 2.06
C GLU A 43 0.47 15.39 1.73
N TYR A 44 0.03 14.43 2.56
CA TYR A 44 0.33 13.00 2.43
C TYR A 44 -0.93 12.16 2.52
N VAL A 45 -0.93 11.01 1.84
CA VAL A 45 -2.00 10.02 1.91
C VAL A 45 -1.40 8.66 2.24
N LEU A 46 -1.91 8.06 3.32
CA LEU A 46 -1.62 6.67 3.69
C LEU A 46 -2.69 5.76 3.09
N ILE A 47 -2.28 4.76 2.33
CA ILE A 47 -3.13 3.74 1.71
C ILE A 47 -2.82 2.41 2.37
N LEU A 48 -3.85 1.72 2.83
CA LEU A 48 -3.78 0.44 3.52
C LEU A 48 -4.59 -0.61 2.77
N SER A 49 -4.13 -1.87 2.82
CA SER A 49 -4.96 -3.03 2.45
C SER A 49 -5.92 -3.37 3.59
N GLY A 50 -7.12 -3.85 3.26
CA GLY A 50 -8.17 -4.17 4.23
C GLY A 50 -8.14 -5.60 4.75
N ASP A 51 -7.26 -6.46 4.23
CA ASP A 51 -7.18 -7.89 4.48
C ASP A 51 -5.85 -8.35 5.09
N HIS A 52 -5.18 -7.45 5.81
CA HIS A 52 -3.90 -7.74 6.48
C HIS A 52 -4.02 -7.57 7.99
N ILE A 53 -3.32 -8.42 8.75
CA ILE A 53 -3.17 -8.33 10.21
C ILE A 53 -1.72 -7.98 10.52
N TYR A 54 -1.52 -6.85 11.17
CA TYR A 54 -0.21 -6.35 11.59
C TYR A 54 -0.36 -5.23 12.62
N LYS A 55 0.75 -4.86 13.27
CA LYS A 55 0.84 -3.68 14.15
C LYS A 55 2.01 -2.83 13.68
N MET A 56 1.73 -1.65 13.17
CA MET A 56 2.72 -0.76 12.55
C MET A 56 2.59 0.66 13.09
N ASP A 57 3.73 1.31 13.31
CA ASP A 57 3.78 2.74 13.58
C ASP A 57 3.85 3.49 12.26
N TYR A 58 2.73 4.07 11.84
CA TYR A 58 2.64 4.84 10.61
C TYR A 58 3.36 6.19 10.70
N GLU A 59 3.54 6.74 11.91
CA GLU A 59 4.26 7.98 12.10
C GLU A 59 5.74 7.79 11.78
N GLU A 60 6.33 6.67 12.18
CA GLU A 60 7.71 6.33 11.81
C GLU A 60 7.87 6.26 10.29
N MET A 61 6.99 5.53 9.61
CA MET A 61 7.00 5.44 8.15
C MET A 61 6.85 6.81 7.48
N LEU A 62 5.95 7.67 8.00
CA LEU A 62 5.76 9.03 7.49
C LEU A 62 7.00 9.92 7.70
N ASN A 63 7.65 9.80 8.86
CA ASN A 63 8.88 10.55 9.14
C ASN A 63 9.99 10.16 8.17
N VAL A 64 10.15 8.87 7.88
CA VAL A 64 11.10 8.39 6.86
C VAL A 64 10.72 8.92 5.46
N HIS A 65 9.44 8.91 5.08
CA HIS A 65 8.97 9.46 3.81
C HIS A 65 9.41 10.93 3.65
N LYS A 66 9.20 11.74 4.69
CA LYS A 66 9.62 13.16 4.70
C LYS A 66 11.14 13.31 4.65
N GLU A 67 11.87 12.56 5.47
CA GLU A 67 13.34 12.60 5.52
C GLU A 67 13.99 12.25 4.17
N LYS A 68 13.47 11.22 3.50
CA LYS A 68 13.96 10.79 2.19
C LYS A 68 13.52 11.71 1.06
N GLY A 69 12.55 12.59 1.30
CA GLY A 69 11.92 13.42 0.26
C GLY A 69 11.31 12.55 -0.83
N ALA A 70 10.66 11.46 -0.43
CA ALA A 70 10.09 10.48 -1.34
C ALA A 70 8.76 11.00 -1.94
N ASP A 71 8.49 10.63 -3.18
CA ASP A 71 7.18 10.82 -3.80
C ASP A 71 6.22 9.68 -3.39
N LEU A 72 6.79 8.49 -3.16
CA LEU A 72 6.12 7.29 -2.66
C LEU A 72 7.05 6.54 -1.69
N THR A 73 6.54 6.15 -0.54
CA THR A 73 7.18 5.17 0.34
C THR A 73 6.32 3.91 0.39
N VAL A 74 6.93 2.77 0.16
CA VAL A 74 6.29 1.45 0.19
C VAL A 74 6.76 0.71 1.43
N ALA A 75 5.83 0.25 2.27
CA ALA A 75 6.19 -0.69 3.32
C ALA A 75 6.51 -2.05 2.72
N VAL A 76 7.65 -2.59 3.07
CA VAL A 76 8.14 -3.90 2.61
C VAL A 76 8.56 -4.76 3.80
N LEU A 77 8.47 -6.07 3.62
CA LEU A 77 9.06 -7.00 4.58
C LEU A 77 9.98 -7.97 3.85
N ASN A 78 10.95 -8.51 4.60
CA ASN A 78 11.80 -9.56 4.08
C ASN A 78 11.08 -10.90 4.14
N VAL A 79 10.94 -11.55 2.99
CA VAL A 79 10.39 -12.91 2.88
C VAL A 79 11.47 -13.89 2.39
N SER A 80 11.21 -15.18 2.52
CA SER A 80 12.09 -16.16 1.89
C SER A 80 12.01 -16.08 0.36
N LEU A 81 13.09 -16.45 -0.36
CA LEU A 81 13.07 -16.48 -1.81
C LEU A 81 11.95 -17.36 -2.37
N LYS A 82 11.57 -18.42 -1.64
CA LYS A 82 10.47 -19.31 -2.02
C LYS A 82 9.11 -18.62 -1.97
N GLU A 83 8.94 -17.72 -1.02
CA GLU A 83 7.69 -16.96 -0.84
C GLU A 83 7.65 -15.72 -1.73
N ALA A 84 8.80 -15.16 -2.08
CA ALA A 84 8.90 -13.93 -2.85
C ALA A 84 8.14 -13.99 -4.18
N SER A 85 8.04 -15.15 -4.83
CA SER A 85 7.25 -15.33 -6.07
C SER A 85 5.74 -15.14 -5.90
N ARG A 86 5.24 -15.01 -4.66
CA ARG A 86 3.81 -14.79 -4.37
C ARG A 86 3.44 -13.33 -4.24
N PHE A 87 4.43 -12.44 -4.13
CA PHE A 87 4.26 -11.03 -3.82
C PHE A 87 4.83 -10.13 -4.92
N GLY A 88 4.42 -8.88 -4.91
CA GLY A 88 5.14 -7.83 -5.61
C GLY A 88 6.48 -7.56 -4.93
N ILE A 89 7.57 -7.64 -5.68
CA ILE A 89 8.94 -7.53 -5.18
C ILE A 89 9.54 -6.18 -5.55
N MET A 90 10.12 -5.51 -4.55
CA MET A 90 10.84 -4.25 -4.72
C MET A 90 12.33 -4.51 -4.83
N ASN A 91 12.93 -4.04 -5.92
CA ASN A 91 14.38 -4.04 -6.09
C ASN A 91 14.91 -2.64 -5.78
N THR A 92 15.85 -2.56 -4.83
CA THR A 92 16.35 -1.28 -4.29
C THR A 92 17.85 -1.13 -4.50
N ASP A 93 18.30 0.10 -4.53
CA ASP A 93 19.71 0.43 -4.38
C ASP A 93 20.18 0.27 -2.93
N ASP A 94 21.49 0.48 -2.68
CA ASP A 94 22.11 0.39 -1.35
C ASP A 94 21.56 1.43 -0.35
N LYS A 95 20.84 2.44 -0.82
CA LYS A 95 20.21 3.50 0.01
C LYS A 95 18.74 3.25 0.27
N GLY A 96 18.16 2.17 -0.28
CA GLY A 96 16.76 1.80 -0.13
C GLY A 96 15.82 2.45 -1.14
N TYR A 97 16.33 3.17 -2.17
CA TYR A 97 15.48 3.69 -3.23
C TYR A 97 15.14 2.57 -4.22
N ILE A 98 13.83 2.49 -4.55
CA ILE A 98 13.30 1.47 -5.46
C ILE A 98 13.62 1.90 -6.89
N TYR A 99 14.25 1.01 -7.65
CA TYR A 99 14.51 1.21 -9.07
C TYR A 99 13.72 0.27 -9.99
N GLU A 100 13.14 -0.80 -9.42
CA GLU A 100 12.37 -1.79 -10.18
C GLU A 100 11.30 -2.42 -9.28
N PHE A 101 10.15 -2.70 -9.86
CA PHE A 101 9.06 -3.47 -9.25
C PHE A 101 8.77 -4.69 -10.13
N GLU A 102 8.64 -5.87 -9.52
CA GLU A 102 8.32 -7.12 -10.20
C GLU A 102 7.06 -7.73 -9.56
N GLU A 103 5.97 -7.84 -10.31
CA GLU A 103 4.74 -8.48 -9.83
C GLU A 103 4.87 -9.99 -9.91
N LYS A 104 4.87 -10.67 -8.76
CA LYS A 104 4.92 -12.14 -8.62
C LYS A 104 5.93 -12.82 -9.54
N PRO A 105 7.21 -12.43 -9.48
CA PRO A 105 8.23 -12.94 -10.39
C PRO A 105 8.51 -14.43 -10.14
N GLU A 106 8.67 -15.21 -11.21
CA GLU A 106 9.07 -16.61 -11.10
C GLU A 106 10.48 -16.75 -10.48
N LYS A 107 11.35 -15.80 -10.75
CA LYS A 107 12.73 -15.73 -10.26
C LYS A 107 13.00 -14.36 -9.65
N PRO A 108 12.59 -14.15 -8.39
CA PRO A 108 12.75 -12.86 -7.74
C PRO A 108 14.23 -12.48 -7.57
N LYS A 109 14.56 -11.22 -7.85
CA LYS A 109 15.91 -10.66 -7.67
C LYS A 109 16.16 -10.21 -6.23
N SER A 110 15.09 -9.97 -5.47
CA SER A 110 15.10 -9.47 -4.09
C SER A 110 14.11 -10.24 -3.23
N THR A 111 14.22 -10.10 -1.92
CA THR A 111 13.31 -10.65 -0.91
C THR A 111 12.39 -9.59 -0.31
N LEU A 112 12.46 -8.34 -0.79
CA LEU A 112 11.65 -7.24 -0.29
C LEU A 112 10.24 -7.29 -0.88
N ALA A 113 9.33 -7.93 -0.17
CA ALA A 113 7.93 -8.06 -0.58
C ALA A 113 7.13 -6.81 -0.20
N SER A 114 6.36 -6.28 -1.13
CA SER A 114 5.40 -5.21 -0.86
C SER A 114 4.30 -5.69 0.07
N MET A 115 4.01 -4.89 1.10
CA MET A 115 2.90 -5.14 2.02
C MET A 115 1.57 -4.54 1.52
N GLY A 116 1.55 -3.86 0.37
CA GLY A 116 0.37 -3.13 -0.08
C GLY A 116 0.03 -1.92 0.80
N ILE A 117 1.02 -1.41 1.52
CA ILE A 117 0.91 -0.23 2.39
C ILE A 117 1.80 0.86 1.80
N TYR A 118 1.19 2.01 1.53
CA TYR A 118 1.82 3.10 0.78
C TYR A 118 1.64 4.44 1.50
N ILE A 119 2.70 5.26 1.53
CA ILE A 119 2.58 6.70 1.80
C ILE A 119 2.95 7.45 0.53
N PHE A 120 2.02 8.24 0.03
CA PHE A 120 2.22 9.10 -1.13
C PHE A 120 2.25 10.58 -0.73
N SER A 121 3.09 11.37 -1.37
CA SER A 121 2.88 12.80 -1.50
C SER A 121 1.63 13.02 -2.35
N TYR A 122 0.58 13.64 -1.79
CA TYR A 122 -0.76 13.67 -2.42
C TYR A 122 -0.75 14.27 -3.82
N LYS A 123 0.01 15.34 -4.03
CA LYS A 123 0.14 16.00 -5.32
C LYS A 123 0.61 15.03 -6.43
N GLU A 124 1.55 14.16 -6.11
CA GLU A 124 2.06 13.16 -7.07
C GLU A 124 1.03 12.05 -7.25
N LEU A 125 0.46 11.50 -6.16
CA LEU A 125 -0.60 10.50 -6.24
C LEU A 125 -1.72 10.96 -7.16
N ARG A 126 -2.24 12.16 -6.94
CA ARG A 126 -3.34 12.75 -7.71
C ARG A 126 -3.03 12.80 -9.20
N LYS A 127 -1.81 13.23 -9.55
CA LYS A 127 -1.35 13.30 -10.95
C LYS A 127 -1.40 11.94 -11.64
N TYR A 128 -0.85 10.91 -10.98
CA TYR A 128 -0.78 9.56 -11.55
C TYR A 128 -2.16 8.89 -11.60
N LEU A 129 -3.01 9.08 -10.61
CA LEU A 129 -4.38 8.56 -10.63
C LEU A 129 -5.21 9.13 -11.78
N ILE A 130 -5.08 10.43 -12.06
CA ILE A 130 -5.80 11.07 -13.18
C ILE A 130 -5.26 10.55 -14.52
N ALA A 131 -3.96 10.40 -14.67
CA ALA A 131 -3.35 9.88 -15.89
C ALA A 131 -3.74 8.42 -16.14
N ASP A 132 -3.69 7.59 -15.10
CA ASP A 132 -4.07 6.18 -15.14
C ASP A 132 -5.56 5.99 -15.48
N ALA A 133 -6.43 6.80 -14.92
CA ALA A 133 -7.88 6.73 -15.19
C ALA A 133 -8.24 7.09 -16.65
N ALA A 134 -7.37 7.81 -17.36
CA ALA A 134 -7.52 8.15 -18.76
C ALA A 134 -6.97 7.06 -19.71
N ASP A 135 -6.24 6.07 -19.20
CA ASP A 135 -5.68 4.98 -19.99
C ASP A 135 -6.66 3.79 -20.01
N GLU A 136 -7.32 3.58 -21.13
CA GLU A 136 -8.28 2.48 -21.33
C GLU A 136 -7.63 1.08 -21.26
N ASN A 137 -6.31 0.99 -21.40
CA ASN A 137 -5.57 -0.27 -21.32
C ASN A 137 -5.06 -0.56 -19.90
N SER A 138 -5.19 0.39 -18.99
CA SER A 138 -4.77 0.21 -17.60
C SER A 138 -5.68 -0.78 -16.87
N LYS A 139 -5.10 -1.51 -15.93
CA LYS A 139 -5.84 -2.31 -14.94
C LYS A 139 -6.18 -1.50 -13.68
N HIS A 140 -5.78 -0.26 -13.65
CA HIS A 140 -6.00 0.67 -12.55
C HIS A 140 -5.52 0.12 -11.20
N ASP A 141 -4.33 -0.47 -11.20
CA ASP A 141 -3.71 -1.11 -10.05
C ASP A 141 -2.42 -0.39 -9.64
N PHE A 142 -2.16 -0.28 -8.33
CA PHE A 142 -0.96 0.39 -7.85
C PHE A 142 0.31 -0.32 -8.29
N GLY A 143 0.39 -1.64 -8.12
CA GLY A 143 1.56 -2.43 -8.46
C GLY A 143 1.79 -2.51 -9.98
N MET A 144 0.73 -2.75 -10.74
CA MET A 144 0.84 -2.98 -12.18
C MET A 144 0.93 -1.70 -13.02
N ASN A 145 0.40 -0.57 -12.53
CA ASN A 145 0.27 0.64 -13.33
C ASN A 145 0.92 1.86 -12.66
N ILE A 146 0.52 2.24 -11.44
CA ILE A 146 0.98 3.48 -10.81
C ILE A 146 2.46 3.44 -10.47
N ILE A 147 2.94 2.39 -9.79
CA ILE A 147 4.35 2.27 -9.39
C ILE A 147 5.27 2.22 -10.62
N PRO A 148 5.00 1.40 -11.64
CA PRO A 148 5.80 1.40 -12.87
C PRO A 148 5.83 2.75 -13.59
N ALA A 149 4.70 3.47 -13.66
CA ALA A 149 4.65 4.80 -14.27
C ALA A 149 5.52 5.82 -13.51
N MET A 150 5.47 5.79 -12.17
CA MET A 150 6.31 6.64 -11.33
C MET A 150 7.81 6.32 -11.49
N LEU A 151 8.16 5.03 -11.60
CA LEU A 151 9.55 4.59 -11.85
C LEU A 151 10.04 5.05 -13.25
N ALA A 152 9.19 4.95 -14.28
CA ALA A 152 9.51 5.42 -15.62
C ALA A 152 9.79 6.93 -15.65
N ASP A 153 9.06 7.71 -14.86
CA ASP A 153 9.24 9.15 -14.68
C ASP A 153 10.39 9.52 -13.72
N LYS A 154 11.16 8.51 -13.24
CA LYS A 154 12.28 8.70 -12.30
C LYS A 154 11.88 9.40 -10.99
N LYS A 155 10.69 9.13 -10.51
CA LYS A 155 10.23 9.60 -9.22
C LYS A 155 11.01 8.91 -8.10
N LYS A 156 11.05 9.57 -6.92
CA LYS A 156 11.73 9.03 -5.74
C LYS A 156 10.81 8.07 -5.00
N LEU A 157 11.02 6.78 -5.21
CA LEU A 157 10.31 5.72 -4.50
C LEU A 157 11.26 5.10 -3.47
N TYR A 158 10.79 4.96 -2.24
CA TYR A 158 11.59 4.44 -1.12
C TYR A 158 10.94 3.19 -0.53
N ALA A 159 11.74 2.16 -0.23
CA ALA A 159 11.29 0.96 0.47
C ALA A 159 11.58 1.12 1.97
N TRP A 160 10.53 1.19 2.78
CA TRP A 160 10.63 1.18 4.24
C TRP A 160 10.41 -0.24 4.76
N THR A 161 11.45 -0.82 5.37
CA THR A 161 11.39 -2.19 5.86
C THR A 161 10.65 -2.23 7.19
N PHE A 162 9.55 -2.98 7.21
CA PHE A 162 8.82 -3.28 8.43
C PHE A 162 9.43 -4.51 9.10
N ASP A 163 9.65 -4.40 10.41
CA ASP A 163 10.10 -5.48 11.28
C ASP A 163 9.02 -5.76 12.32
N GLY A 164 8.23 -6.78 12.11
CA GLY A 164 7.11 -7.14 12.97
C GLY A 164 6.22 -8.21 12.37
N TYR A 165 5.21 -8.61 13.14
CA TYR A 165 4.22 -9.56 12.66
C TYR A 165 3.37 -8.95 11.54
N TRP A 166 3.26 -9.67 10.43
CA TRP A 166 2.35 -9.36 9.32
C TRP A 166 1.80 -10.64 8.71
N LYS A 167 0.52 -10.64 8.40
CA LYS A 167 -0.18 -11.75 7.74
C LYS A 167 -1.23 -11.23 6.77
N ASP A 168 -1.14 -11.68 5.52
CA ASP A 168 -2.22 -11.58 4.57
C ASP A 168 -3.25 -12.68 4.89
N VAL A 169 -4.50 -12.29 5.16
CA VAL A 169 -5.58 -13.20 5.54
C VAL A 169 -6.63 -13.38 4.44
N GLY A 170 -6.22 -13.19 3.19
CA GLY A 170 -7.08 -13.35 2.01
C GLY A 170 -7.55 -14.78 1.73
N THR A 171 -7.08 -15.79 2.49
CA THR A 171 -7.55 -17.18 2.41
C THR A 171 -8.06 -17.66 3.76
N VAL A 172 -8.99 -18.64 3.75
CA VAL A 172 -9.51 -19.24 4.99
C VAL A 172 -8.38 -19.86 5.83
N GLU A 173 -7.40 -20.48 5.18
CA GLU A 173 -6.25 -21.10 5.85
C GLU A 173 -5.38 -20.05 6.52
N SER A 174 -5.03 -18.95 5.83
CA SER A 174 -4.22 -17.88 6.40
C SER A 174 -4.95 -17.13 7.52
N LEU A 175 -6.27 -16.95 7.41
CA LEU A 175 -7.10 -16.38 8.48
C LEU A 175 -7.12 -17.31 9.71
N TRP A 176 -7.29 -18.61 9.50
CA TRP A 176 -7.23 -19.58 10.60
C TRP A 176 -5.86 -19.56 11.29
N GLN A 177 -4.78 -19.60 10.51
CA GLN A 177 -3.42 -19.54 11.04
C GLN A 177 -3.18 -18.26 11.84
N ALA A 178 -3.62 -17.10 11.32
CA ALA A 178 -3.50 -15.83 12.03
C ALA A 178 -4.25 -15.85 13.39
N ASN A 179 -5.42 -16.48 13.46
CA ASN A 179 -6.12 -16.66 14.73
C ASN A 179 -5.36 -17.59 15.70
N MET A 180 -4.70 -18.63 15.19
CA MET A 180 -3.86 -19.50 16.03
C MET A 180 -2.62 -18.78 16.51
N ASP A 181 -1.96 -18.00 15.64
CA ASP A 181 -0.82 -17.18 15.99
C ASP A 181 -1.16 -16.21 17.15
N LEU A 182 -2.36 -15.62 17.16
CA LEU A 182 -2.84 -14.75 18.24
C LEU A 182 -3.00 -15.47 19.59
N LEU A 183 -3.25 -16.78 19.58
CA LEU A 183 -3.39 -17.58 20.82
C LEU A 183 -2.02 -17.95 21.40
N ASP A 184 -1.02 -18.15 20.55
CA ASP A 184 0.31 -18.61 20.93
C ASP A 184 1.30 -17.44 21.16
N ASP A 185 0.91 -16.20 20.78
CA ASP A 185 1.87 -15.15 20.56
C ASP A 185 2.01 -14.16 21.69
N LYS A 186 3.27 -13.95 22.02
CA LYS A 186 3.75 -12.88 22.88
C LYS A 186 4.10 -11.59 22.10
N GLU A 187 4.18 -11.65 20.78
CA GLU A 187 4.57 -10.52 19.91
C GLU A 187 3.37 -9.65 19.51
N LEU A 188 2.17 -10.23 19.41
CA LEU A 188 0.91 -9.51 19.20
C LEU A 188 0.24 -9.17 20.54
N ASP A 189 0.94 -8.50 21.44
CA ASP A 189 0.33 -8.02 22.68
C ASP A 189 -0.76 -6.98 22.38
N LEU A 190 -1.98 -7.49 22.13
CA LEU A 190 -3.17 -6.69 21.85
C LEU A 190 -3.60 -5.83 23.06
N TYR A 191 -3.09 -6.14 24.27
CA TYR A 191 -3.44 -5.42 25.50
C TYR A 191 -2.54 -4.21 25.77
N ASN A 192 -1.34 -4.16 25.17
CA ASN A 192 -0.42 -3.03 25.26
C ASN A 192 -0.54 -2.09 24.04
N ILE A 193 -1.76 -1.84 23.58
CA ILE A 193 -2.01 -0.68 22.74
C ILE A 193 -1.78 0.53 23.63
N LYS A 194 -0.66 1.24 23.46
CA LYS A 194 -0.43 2.54 24.10
C LYS A 194 -1.66 3.40 23.80
N LYS A 195 -2.39 3.72 24.84
CA LYS A 195 -3.37 4.80 24.83
C LYS A 195 -2.54 6.08 24.96
N ASP A 196 -2.19 6.69 23.86
CA ASP A 196 -1.79 8.08 23.83
C ASP A 196 -2.99 8.94 23.45
#